data_e5ba0611dda47882118d2a4028d66004
#
_entry.id   e5ba0611dda47882118d2a4028d66004
#
_cell.length_a   1.000
_cell.length_b   1.000
_cell.length_c   1.000
_cell.angle_alpha   90.00
_cell.angle_beta   90.00
_cell.angle_gamma   90.00
#
_symmetry.space_group_name_H-M   'P 1'
#
loop_
_entity.id
_entity.type
_entity.pdbx_description
1 polymer ?
#
loop_
_entity_poly.entity_id
_entity_poly.type
_entity_poly.pdbx_seq_one_letter_code
_entity_poly.pdbx_strand_id
1 'polypeptide(L)'
;MKVRSRPRIVVIYNRDFEGAEADPENKAREDVKDVAQDVLRILGASGFETGELGVTNDIPEALSALVAMKPNAVFNLCESIHGDNRFESLMPLLMDLSNIAYTGSCPFGLSLALRKEKVKDILLGSGVPVARGGLVTCVGDCARLEIAFPAIVKPAREDASVGICSASVIHNQTALEQRVAYVLETYRQPALVEEFIEGREIYASILESVDGEPTVFPFFEIDFSDMPSDRPNIVSFEGKWVEDSIEYKGTRPVRCEGLSTELRACIAKTALNAFRAVGLRDYGRIDFRLSPAGVPYAIDVNPNCDLSDLAGGYSRAAKAAGLSYKELILRIVTLALTRHERASTIALHPAAAAVSADVPGAVILQREVEASAPRGGAGSA
;
A
#
# COMPACT_ATOMS: atom_id res chain seq x y z
N MET A 1 38.09 13.01 -18.36
CA MET A 1 37.02 12.15 -17.83
C MET A 1 36.14 13.03 -16.91
N LYS A 2 34.90 13.33 -17.30
CA LYS A 2 33.94 13.95 -16.34
C LYS A 2 33.70 12.90 -15.26
N VAL A 3 34.06 13.19 -14.03
CA VAL A 3 33.65 12.39 -12.87
C VAL A 3 32.12 12.39 -12.90
N ARG A 4 31.51 11.26 -13.21
CA ARG A 4 30.04 11.13 -13.08
C ARG A 4 29.73 11.39 -11.62
N SER A 5 28.97 12.44 -11.32
CA SER A 5 28.49 12.68 -9.99
C SER A 5 27.73 11.43 -9.49
N ARG A 6 27.96 11.06 -8.25
CA ARG A 6 27.22 9.93 -7.64
C ARG A 6 25.74 10.31 -7.60
N PRO A 7 24.83 9.40 -7.98
CA PRO A 7 23.39 9.70 -7.86
C PRO A 7 23.04 10.01 -6.41
N ARG A 8 22.24 11.06 -6.21
CA ARG A 8 21.74 11.43 -4.87
C ARG A 8 20.37 10.78 -4.66
N ILE A 9 20.26 10.01 -3.59
CA ILE A 9 19.01 9.41 -3.13
C ILE A 9 18.61 10.06 -1.82
N VAL A 10 17.41 10.63 -1.77
CA VAL A 10 16.84 11.18 -0.55
C VAL A 10 15.85 10.16 0.02
N VAL A 11 16.03 9.78 1.28
CA VAL A 11 15.08 8.92 2.00
C VAL A 11 14.08 9.82 2.70
N ILE A 12 12.79 9.63 2.41
CA ILE A 12 11.72 10.34 3.08
C ILE A 12 10.88 9.40 3.92
N TYR A 13 10.43 9.84 5.09
CA TYR A 13 9.55 9.11 5.99
C TYR A 13 8.68 10.10 6.79
N ASN A 14 7.54 9.64 7.27
CA ASN A 14 6.64 10.51 8.03
C ASN A 14 7.14 10.73 9.47
N ARG A 15 6.99 11.97 9.96
CA ARG A 15 7.27 12.41 11.31
C ARG A 15 6.05 13.06 11.98
N ASP A 16 4.88 12.75 11.49
CA ASP A 16 3.60 13.33 11.91
C ASP A 16 3.11 12.81 13.27
N PHE A 17 3.76 11.79 13.82
CA PHE A 17 3.51 11.20 15.13
C PHE A 17 4.37 11.82 16.25
N GLU A 18 5.40 12.61 15.93
CA GLU A 18 6.27 13.19 16.95
C GLU A 18 5.50 14.20 17.82
N GLY A 19 5.36 13.90 19.10
CA GLY A 19 4.62 14.72 20.08
C GLY A 19 3.15 14.34 20.27
N ALA A 20 2.65 13.29 19.61
CA ALA A 20 1.36 12.68 19.94
C ALA A 20 1.44 11.96 21.29
N GLU A 21 0.33 11.95 22.06
CA GLU A 21 0.23 11.17 23.28
C GLU A 21 0.47 9.68 22.97
N ALA A 22 0.92 8.92 24.01
CA ALA A 22 1.24 7.50 23.87
C ALA A 22 0.03 6.68 23.42
N ASP A 23 -0.14 6.58 22.11
CA ASP A 23 -1.14 5.74 21.43
C ASP A 23 -0.47 4.43 21.03
N PRO A 24 -1.02 3.26 21.38
CA PRO A 24 -0.48 1.97 20.91
C PRO A 24 -0.32 1.90 19.37
N GLU A 25 -1.14 2.61 18.62
CA GLU A 25 -1.05 2.69 17.16
C GLU A 25 0.20 3.47 16.68
N ASN A 26 0.78 4.32 17.53
CA ASN A 26 2.00 5.07 17.18
C ASN A 26 3.25 4.19 17.12
N LYS A 27 3.28 3.04 17.81
CA LYS A 27 4.43 2.12 17.76
C LYS A 27 4.74 1.65 16.33
N ALA A 28 3.71 1.38 15.53
CA ALA A 28 3.86 1.01 14.14
C ALA A 28 4.51 2.12 13.28
N ARG A 29 4.31 3.37 13.68
CA ARG A 29 4.81 4.55 12.96
C ARG A 29 6.24 4.93 13.35
N GLU A 30 6.67 4.58 14.57
CA GLU A 30 8.03 4.82 15.05
C GLU A 30 9.06 3.95 14.32
N ASP A 31 8.67 2.70 13.98
CA ASP A 31 9.55 1.74 13.29
C ASP A 31 10.02 2.23 11.91
N VAL A 32 9.25 3.11 11.24
CA VAL A 32 9.60 3.64 9.91
C VAL A 32 10.90 4.45 9.93
N LYS A 33 11.22 5.11 11.05
CA LYS A 33 12.45 5.88 11.21
C LYS A 33 13.69 4.97 11.23
N ASP A 34 13.62 3.84 11.91
CA ASP A 34 14.71 2.88 11.96
C ASP A 34 14.95 2.24 10.58
N VAL A 35 13.89 1.95 9.84
CA VAL A 35 13.98 1.52 8.45
C VAL A 35 14.66 2.58 7.59
N ALA A 36 14.32 3.86 7.75
CA ALA A 36 14.95 4.96 7.02
C ALA A 36 16.46 5.05 7.30
N GLN A 37 16.90 4.89 8.54
CA GLN A 37 18.32 4.89 8.92
C GLN A 37 19.07 3.69 8.31
N ASP A 38 18.47 2.51 8.29
CA ASP A 38 19.04 1.33 7.65
C ASP A 38 19.19 1.52 6.14
N VAL A 39 18.18 2.07 5.47
CA VAL A 39 18.22 2.40 4.05
C VAL A 39 19.32 3.41 3.75
N LEU A 40 19.42 4.50 4.52
CA LEU A 40 20.47 5.52 4.38
C LEU A 40 21.86 4.90 4.50
N ARG A 41 22.09 4.06 5.50
CA ARG A 41 23.37 3.36 5.72
C ARG A 41 23.72 2.47 4.53
N ILE A 42 22.74 1.71 4.01
CA ILE A 42 22.96 0.80 2.87
C ILE A 42 23.29 1.59 1.60
N LEU A 43 22.53 2.66 1.30
CA LEU A 43 22.75 3.48 0.11
C LEU A 43 24.10 4.19 0.16
N GLY A 44 24.47 4.78 1.29
CA GLY A 44 25.77 5.42 1.48
C GLY A 44 26.93 4.45 1.31
N ALA A 45 26.85 3.25 1.92
CA ALA A 45 27.84 2.19 1.77
C ALA A 45 27.91 1.62 0.35
N SER A 46 26.89 1.82 -0.47
CA SER A 46 26.81 1.38 -1.86
C SER A 46 27.23 2.46 -2.87
N GLY A 47 27.70 3.62 -2.38
CA GLY A 47 28.28 4.67 -3.21
C GLY A 47 27.31 5.73 -3.71
N PHE A 48 26.08 5.76 -3.21
CA PHE A 48 25.15 6.86 -3.45
C PHE A 48 25.48 8.07 -2.55
N GLU A 49 25.18 9.27 -3.04
CA GLU A 49 25.03 10.44 -2.16
C GLU A 49 23.67 10.35 -1.49
N THR A 50 23.61 10.44 -0.17
CA THR A 50 22.37 10.26 0.57
C THR A 50 21.90 11.56 1.21
N GLY A 51 20.58 11.76 1.25
CA GLY A 51 19.90 12.80 2.02
C GLY A 51 18.76 12.20 2.80
N GLU A 52 18.37 12.85 3.88
CA GLU A 52 17.26 12.47 4.76
C GLU A 52 16.26 13.60 4.87
N LEU A 53 14.98 13.29 4.81
CA LEU A 53 13.90 14.25 5.05
C LEU A 53 12.75 13.58 5.81
N GLY A 54 12.60 13.94 7.07
CA GLY A 54 11.40 13.62 7.84
C GLY A 54 10.26 14.55 7.46
N VAL A 55 9.19 13.99 6.90
CA VAL A 55 8.00 14.73 6.45
C VAL A 55 7.11 15.00 7.65
N THR A 56 6.93 16.27 7.96
CA THR A 56 6.03 16.77 9.01
C THR A 56 4.67 17.13 8.41
N ASN A 57 3.82 17.74 9.21
CA ASN A 57 2.52 18.25 8.75
C ASN A 57 2.63 19.53 7.88
N ASP A 58 3.80 20.17 7.80
CA ASP A 58 4.06 21.28 6.88
C ASP A 58 4.49 20.76 5.49
N ILE A 59 3.52 20.43 4.67
CA ILE A 59 3.76 19.89 3.34
C ILE A 59 4.46 20.87 2.39
N PRO A 60 4.12 22.19 2.37
CA PRO A 60 4.86 23.18 1.59
C PRO A 60 6.35 23.23 1.95
N GLU A 61 6.69 23.18 3.24
CA GLU A 61 8.08 23.15 3.70
C GLU A 61 8.77 21.86 3.25
N ALA A 62 8.13 20.70 3.46
CA ALA A 62 8.68 19.41 3.08
C ALA A 62 8.97 19.33 1.56
N LEU A 63 8.04 19.80 0.72
CA LEU A 63 8.24 19.84 -0.74
C LEU A 63 9.38 20.78 -1.12
N SER A 64 9.43 21.97 -0.52
CA SER A 64 10.50 22.96 -0.79
C SER A 64 11.87 22.40 -0.41
N ALA A 65 11.98 21.75 0.74
CA ALA A 65 13.21 21.10 1.19
C ALA A 65 13.62 19.97 0.24
N LEU A 66 12.67 19.10 -0.16
CA LEU A 66 12.92 18.00 -1.08
C LEU A 66 13.45 18.50 -2.43
N VAL A 67 12.80 19.51 -3.02
CA VAL A 67 13.22 20.10 -4.30
C VAL A 67 14.61 20.74 -4.19
N ALA A 68 14.91 21.44 -3.09
CA ALA A 68 16.22 22.04 -2.83
C ALA A 68 17.36 21.00 -2.73
N MET A 69 17.06 19.79 -2.26
CA MET A 69 18.03 18.69 -2.18
C MET A 69 18.41 18.12 -3.55
N LYS A 70 17.62 18.37 -4.60
CA LYS A 70 17.86 17.92 -5.99
C LYS A 70 18.14 16.42 -6.08
N PRO A 71 17.24 15.55 -5.60
CA PRO A 71 17.44 14.12 -5.65
C PRO A 71 17.42 13.59 -7.10
N ASN A 72 18.18 12.54 -7.37
CA ASN A 72 18.01 11.73 -8.58
C ASN A 72 16.86 10.75 -8.44
N ALA A 73 16.63 10.25 -7.21
CA ALA A 73 15.41 9.55 -6.82
C ALA A 73 15.17 9.72 -5.33
N VAL A 74 13.94 9.47 -4.92
CA VAL A 74 13.49 9.44 -3.52
C VAL A 74 13.21 8.00 -3.12
N PHE A 75 13.74 7.56 -2.00
CA PHE A 75 13.27 6.34 -1.36
C PHE A 75 12.12 6.72 -0.43
N ASN A 76 10.89 6.36 -0.84
CA ASN A 76 9.68 6.77 -0.15
C ASN A 76 9.28 5.74 0.91
N LEU A 77 9.26 6.17 2.16
CA LEU A 77 8.77 5.42 3.32
C LEU A 77 7.64 6.17 4.04
N CYS A 78 7.02 7.18 3.39
CA CYS A 78 5.88 7.86 4.00
C CYS A 78 4.64 6.98 3.93
N GLU A 79 4.01 6.74 5.07
CA GLU A 79 2.80 5.94 5.23
C GLU A 79 1.59 6.77 5.67
N SER A 80 1.82 7.98 6.17
CA SER A 80 0.76 8.88 6.63
C SER A 80 1.17 10.34 6.55
N ILE A 81 0.19 11.24 6.61
CA ILE A 81 0.35 12.68 6.86
C ILE A 81 -0.74 13.08 7.86
N HIS A 82 -0.43 13.90 8.86
CA HIS A 82 -1.32 14.23 9.96
C HIS A 82 -1.83 13.00 10.74
N GLY A 83 -1.05 11.94 10.82
CA GLY A 83 -1.48 10.68 11.42
C GLY A 83 -2.57 9.96 10.63
N ASP A 84 -2.80 10.32 9.38
CA ASP A 84 -3.87 9.81 8.54
C ASP A 84 -3.28 9.11 7.30
N ASN A 85 -3.43 7.80 7.22
CA ASN A 85 -2.95 6.96 6.11
C ASN A 85 -3.66 7.27 4.78
N ARG A 86 -4.83 7.91 4.81
CA ARG A 86 -5.54 8.35 3.60
C ARG A 86 -4.73 9.35 2.78
N PHE A 87 -3.73 9.97 3.37
CA PHE A 87 -2.81 10.91 2.73
C PHE A 87 -1.46 10.28 2.34
N GLU A 88 -1.28 8.97 2.48
CA GLU A 88 -0.07 8.26 2.06
C GLU A 88 0.33 8.57 0.61
N SER A 89 -0.64 8.70 -0.28
CA SER A 89 -0.42 9.01 -1.70
C SER A 89 0.01 10.45 -1.99
N LEU A 90 0.00 11.35 -1.00
CA LEU A 90 0.25 12.78 -1.20
C LEU A 90 1.69 13.05 -1.61
N MET A 91 2.68 12.47 -0.91
CA MET A 91 4.09 12.68 -1.26
C MET A 91 4.42 12.13 -2.66
N PRO A 92 4.02 10.92 -3.05
CA PRO A 92 4.13 10.44 -4.43
C PRO A 92 3.50 11.38 -5.47
N LEU A 93 2.31 11.93 -5.20
CA LEU A 93 1.65 12.88 -6.11
C LEU A 93 2.45 14.18 -6.27
N LEU A 94 3.01 14.71 -5.20
CA LEU A 94 3.85 15.91 -5.24
C LEU A 94 5.19 15.63 -5.97
N MET A 95 5.73 14.45 -5.82
CA MET A 95 6.92 14.02 -6.56
C MET A 95 6.65 13.86 -8.05
N ASP A 96 5.51 13.28 -8.45
CA ASP A 96 5.08 13.22 -9.85
C ASP A 96 4.93 14.64 -10.43
N LEU A 97 4.26 15.55 -9.73
CA LEU A 97 4.09 16.95 -10.14
C LEU A 97 5.43 17.68 -10.31
N SER A 98 6.41 17.34 -9.46
CA SER A 98 7.76 17.93 -9.47
C SER A 98 8.74 17.20 -10.39
N ASN A 99 8.31 16.18 -11.13
CA ASN A 99 9.15 15.31 -11.97
C ASN A 99 10.34 14.70 -11.20
N ILE A 100 10.10 14.27 -9.97
CA ILE A 100 11.08 13.60 -9.09
C ILE A 100 10.79 12.09 -9.11
N ALA A 101 11.81 11.29 -9.44
CA ALA A 101 11.71 9.82 -9.35
C ALA A 101 11.54 9.39 -7.89
N TYR A 102 10.77 8.33 -7.64
CA TYR A 102 10.59 7.76 -6.31
C TYR A 102 10.32 6.26 -6.35
N THR A 103 10.59 5.57 -5.24
CA THR A 103 10.34 4.14 -5.07
C THR A 103 8.90 3.85 -4.66
N GLY A 104 8.42 2.67 -5.02
CA GLY A 104 7.10 2.18 -4.62
C GLY A 104 5.98 2.58 -5.55
N SER A 105 4.75 2.28 -5.15
CA SER A 105 3.55 2.43 -5.94
C SER A 105 3.20 3.88 -6.24
N CYS A 106 2.51 4.10 -7.36
CA CYS A 106 2.05 5.44 -7.76
C CYS A 106 0.88 5.90 -6.88
N PRO A 107 0.52 7.20 -6.89
CA PRO A 107 -0.57 7.74 -6.07
C PRO A 107 -1.89 7.01 -6.26
N PHE A 108 -2.20 6.57 -7.47
CA PHE A 108 -3.41 5.82 -7.76
C PHE A 108 -3.43 4.46 -7.05
N GLY A 109 -2.35 3.67 -7.14
CA GLY A 109 -2.25 2.37 -6.48
C GLY A 109 -2.35 2.46 -4.96
N LEU A 110 -1.66 3.44 -4.35
CA LEU A 110 -1.72 3.72 -2.91
C LEU A 110 -3.13 4.09 -2.47
N SER A 111 -3.75 5.09 -3.12
CA SER A 111 -5.10 5.54 -2.77
C SER A 111 -6.16 4.46 -3.00
N LEU A 112 -5.98 3.60 -4.01
CA LEU A 112 -6.90 2.51 -4.32
C LEU A 112 -6.80 1.41 -3.27
N ALA A 113 -5.59 1.04 -2.85
CA ALA A 113 -5.37 -0.02 -1.85
C ALA A 113 -6.09 0.26 -0.53
N LEU A 114 -6.19 1.53 -0.12
CA LEU A 114 -6.96 1.98 1.05
C LEU A 114 -8.49 1.90 0.86
N ARG A 115 -8.97 1.54 -0.32
CA ARG A 115 -10.40 1.37 -0.63
C ARG A 115 -10.69 -0.11 -0.82
N LYS A 116 -10.67 -0.87 0.29
CA LYS A 116 -10.78 -2.33 0.26
C LYS A 116 -12.00 -2.82 -0.54
N GLU A 117 -13.12 -2.12 -0.49
CA GLU A 117 -14.32 -2.41 -1.29
C GLU A 117 -14.07 -2.25 -2.80
N LYS A 118 -13.29 -1.23 -3.20
CA LYS A 118 -12.98 -0.99 -4.61
C LYS A 118 -11.92 -1.93 -5.13
N VAL A 119 -10.93 -2.24 -4.30
CA VAL A 119 -9.94 -3.29 -4.60
C VAL A 119 -10.65 -4.60 -4.89
N LYS A 120 -11.64 -5.01 -4.07
CA LYS A 120 -12.41 -6.25 -4.30
C LYS A 120 -13.15 -6.24 -5.63
N ASP A 121 -13.82 -5.15 -5.98
CA ASP A 121 -14.53 -5.02 -7.25
C ASP A 121 -13.56 -5.22 -8.44
N ILE A 122 -12.38 -4.60 -8.38
CA ILE A 122 -11.34 -4.70 -9.41
C ILE A 122 -10.74 -6.11 -9.47
N LEU A 123 -10.43 -6.69 -8.32
CA LEU A 123 -9.87 -8.05 -8.24
C LEU A 123 -10.84 -9.07 -8.81
N LEU A 124 -12.11 -9.00 -8.45
CA LEU A 124 -13.16 -9.87 -8.98
C LEU A 124 -13.27 -9.73 -10.49
N GLY A 125 -13.31 -8.49 -11.02
CA GLY A 125 -13.33 -8.22 -12.45
C GLY A 125 -12.08 -8.70 -13.20
N SER A 126 -10.96 -8.90 -12.48
CA SER A 126 -9.69 -9.41 -13.00
C SER A 126 -9.51 -10.93 -12.80
N GLY A 127 -10.56 -11.63 -12.36
CA GLY A 127 -10.53 -13.07 -12.12
C GLY A 127 -9.73 -13.51 -10.90
N VAL A 128 -9.49 -12.60 -9.94
CA VAL A 128 -8.88 -12.91 -8.65
C VAL A 128 -9.98 -13.22 -7.64
N PRO A 129 -9.98 -14.41 -7.01
CA PRO A 129 -10.97 -14.75 -5.99
C PRO A 129 -10.91 -13.77 -4.80
N VAL A 130 -12.08 -13.29 -4.37
CA VAL A 130 -12.26 -12.49 -3.16
C VAL A 130 -13.45 -13.01 -2.37
N ALA A 131 -13.45 -12.84 -1.05
CA ALA A 131 -14.57 -13.23 -0.21
C ALA A 131 -15.83 -12.44 -0.59
N ARG A 132 -17.01 -13.08 -0.58
CA ARG A 132 -18.29 -12.37 -0.76
C ARG A 132 -18.49 -11.40 0.39
N GLY A 133 -19.18 -10.30 0.11
CA GLY A 133 -19.44 -9.30 1.14
C GLY A 133 -19.71 -7.93 0.55
N GLY A 134 -19.77 -6.92 1.41
CA GLY A 134 -20.09 -5.58 0.98
C GLY A 134 -19.76 -4.51 2.01
N LEU A 135 -19.81 -3.27 1.56
CA LEU A 135 -19.63 -2.09 2.38
C LEU A 135 -20.94 -1.74 3.07
N VAL A 136 -20.88 -1.54 4.38
CA VAL A 136 -22.03 -1.19 5.23
C VAL A 136 -21.80 0.21 5.81
N THR A 137 -22.72 1.13 5.53
CA THR A 137 -22.63 2.54 5.93
C THR A 137 -23.55 2.89 7.08
N CYS A 138 -24.56 2.07 7.36
CA CYS A 138 -25.41 2.18 8.53
C CYS A 138 -25.86 0.77 8.99
N VAL A 139 -26.23 0.63 10.25
CA VAL A 139 -26.65 -0.68 10.80
C VAL A 139 -27.84 -1.28 10.06
N GLY A 140 -28.76 -0.44 9.56
CA GLY A 140 -29.93 -0.89 8.79
C GLY A 140 -29.58 -1.60 7.47
N ASP A 141 -28.39 -1.39 6.92
CA ASP A 141 -27.94 -2.07 5.72
C ASP A 141 -27.58 -3.54 5.97
N CYS A 142 -27.30 -3.92 7.23
CA CYS A 142 -26.99 -5.31 7.58
C CYS A 142 -28.10 -6.29 7.21
N ALA A 143 -29.36 -5.86 7.28
CA ALA A 143 -30.52 -6.69 6.92
C ALA A 143 -30.62 -6.99 5.42
N ARG A 144 -29.93 -6.21 4.58
CA ARG A 144 -29.93 -6.37 3.11
C ARG A 144 -28.70 -7.12 2.61
N LEU A 145 -27.74 -7.34 3.48
CA LEU A 145 -26.48 -8.00 3.11
C LEU A 145 -26.70 -9.52 3.06
N GLU A 146 -26.65 -10.08 1.87
CA GLU A 146 -26.67 -11.55 1.68
C GLU A 146 -25.26 -12.10 1.99
N ILE A 147 -25.04 -12.54 3.23
CA ILE A 147 -23.77 -13.06 3.69
C ILE A 147 -23.93 -14.39 4.44
N ALA A 148 -23.02 -15.33 4.20
CA ALA A 148 -22.91 -16.55 4.99
C ALA A 148 -22.07 -16.32 6.25
N PHE A 149 -22.45 -17.01 7.33
CA PHE A 149 -21.66 -17.03 8.57
C PHE A 149 -20.79 -18.28 8.65
N PRO A 150 -19.59 -18.21 9.27
CA PRO A 150 -19.02 -17.02 9.93
C PRO A 150 -18.65 -15.93 8.92
N ALA A 151 -18.74 -14.67 9.36
CA ALA A 151 -18.31 -13.52 8.60
C ALA A 151 -17.34 -12.66 9.41
N ILE A 152 -16.56 -11.81 8.74
CA ILE A 152 -15.66 -10.86 9.37
C ILE A 152 -16.10 -9.42 9.11
N VAL A 153 -16.05 -8.59 10.14
CA VAL A 153 -16.35 -7.15 10.06
C VAL A 153 -15.11 -6.38 10.41
N LYS A 154 -14.69 -5.51 9.49
CA LYS A 154 -13.48 -4.69 9.65
C LYS A 154 -13.73 -3.24 9.20
N PRO A 155 -13.00 -2.25 9.73
CA PRO A 155 -13.02 -0.91 9.16
C PRO A 155 -12.60 -0.96 7.69
N ALA A 156 -13.29 -0.21 6.82
CA ALA A 156 -13.08 -0.33 5.37
C ALA A 156 -11.81 0.37 4.87
N ARG A 157 -11.19 1.24 5.69
CA ARG A 157 -10.12 2.15 5.28
C ARG A 157 -8.95 2.20 6.25
N GLU A 158 -8.81 1.15 7.05
CA GLU A 158 -7.67 0.97 7.95
C GLU A 158 -6.76 -0.12 7.44
N ASP A 159 -5.47 0.04 7.74
CA ASP A 159 -4.43 -0.94 7.50
C ASP A 159 -3.87 -1.49 8.83
N ALA A 160 -2.79 -2.26 8.77
CA ALA A 160 -2.06 -2.75 9.93
C ALA A 160 -2.93 -3.47 10.99
N SER A 161 -4.03 -4.09 10.58
CA SER A 161 -5.02 -4.76 11.45
C SER A 161 -5.76 -3.83 12.42
N VAL A 162 -5.71 -2.50 12.24
CA VAL A 162 -6.45 -1.55 13.06
C VAL A 162 -7.94 -1.90 13.04
N GLY A 163 -8.54 -2.00 14.21
CA GLY A 163 -9.95 -2.37 14.38
C GLY A 163 -10.28 -3.84 14.15
N ILE A 164 -9.30 -4.72 14.01
CA ILE A 164 -9.49 -6.16 13.89
C ILE A 164 -9.13 -6.83 15.23
N CYS A 165 -10.09 -7.53 15.82
CA CYS A 165 -9.93 -8.31 17.04
C CYS A 165 -10.76 -9.60 16.96
N SER A 166 -10.70 -10.45 17.95
CA SER A 166 -11.49 -11.70 17.98
C SER A 166 -13.00 -11.46 17.75
N ALA A 167 -13.56 -10.35 18.26
CA ALA A 167 -14.96 -9.98 18.03
C ALA A 167 -15.25 -9.51 16.59
N SER A 168 -14.26 -9.41 15.74
CA SER A 168 -14.46 -9.10 14.31
C SER A 168 -15.01 -10.28 13.54
N VAL A 169 -14.80 -11.52 13.98
CA VAL A 169 -15.42 -12.71 13.39
C VAL A 169 -16.75 -12.97 14.07
N ILE A 170 -17.82 -12.94 13.31
CA ILE A 170 -19.20 -12.99 13.80
C ILE A 170 -19.93 -14.20 13.23
N HIS A 171 -20.91 -14.73 13.99
CA HIS A 171 -21.58 -15.99 13.69
C HIS A 171 -23.10 -15.88 13.50
N ASN A 172 -23.67 -14.68 13.65
CA ASN A 172 -25.09 -14.44 13.49
C ASN A 172 -25.40 -12.96 13.22
N GLN A 173 -26.63 -12.70 12.82
CA GLN A 173 -27.11 -11.37 12.44
C GLN A 173 -27.00 -10.34 13.57
N THR A 174 -27.34 -10.72 14.81
CA THR A 174 -27.25 -9.79 15.96
C THR A 174 -25.80 -9.36 16.23
N ALA A 175 -24.86 -10.30 16.18
CA ALA A 175 -23.44 -9.98 16.32
C ALA A 175 -22.91 -9.12 15.16
N LEU A 176 -23.43 -9.33 13.94
CA LEU A 176 -23.13 -8.48 12.77
C LEU A 176 -23.54 -7.03 13.05
N GLU A 177 -24.77 -6.79 13.43
CA GLU A 177 -25.29 -5.45 13.70
C GLU A 177 -24.53 -4.74 14.81
N GLN A 178 -24.23 -5.45 15.90
CA GLN A 178 -23.43 -4.92 17.01
C GLN A 178 -22.00 -4.55 16.55
N ARG A 179 -21.34 -5.43 15.79
CA ARG A 179 -19.98 -5.19 15.35
C ARG A 179 -19.90 -4.07 14.32
N VAL A 180 -20.88 -3.98 13.40
CA VAL A 180 -21.00 -2.88 12.45
C VAL A 180 -21.23 -1.55 13.18
N ALA A 181 -22.15 -1.50 14.16
CA ALA A 181 -22.36 -0.32 14.99
C ALA A 181 -21.05 0.16 15.64
N TYR A 182 -20.32 -0.77 16.27
CA TYR A 182 -19.02 -0.46 16.87
C TYR A 182 -18.04 0.18 15.88
N VAL A 183 -17.89 -0.39 14.66
CA VAL A 183 -16.97 0.14 13.65
C VAL A 183 -17.41 1.54 13.21
N LEU A 184 -18.69 1.75 12.94
CA LEU A 184 -19.23 3.04 12.53
C LEU A 184 -19.03 4.13 13.58
N GLU A 185 -19.23 3.81 14.86
CA GLU A 185 -19.12 4.74 15.98
C GLU A 185 -17.66 5.05 16.33
N THR A 186 -16.83 4.00 16.44
CA THR A 186 -15.44 4.14 16.92
C THR A 186 -14.53 4.71 15.84
N TYR A 187 -14.59 4.15 14.63
CA TYR A 187 -13.69 4.53 13.54
C TYR A 187 -14.28 5.61 12.61
N ARG A 188 -15.55 5.96 12.76
CA ARG A 188 -16.26 6.98 11.95
C ARG A 188 -16.10 6.77 10.44
N GLN A 189 -16.12 5.51 10.04
CA GLN A 189 -16.00 5.08 8.65
C GLN A 189 -16.89 3.87 8.38
N PRO A 190 -17.18 3.54 7.11
CA PRO A 190 -17.92 2.34 6.76
C PRO A 190 -17.27 1.06 7.28
N ALA A 191 -18.08 0.06 7.56
CA ALA A 191 -17.63 -1.30 7.85
C ALA A 191 -17.60 -2.13 6.55
N LEU A 192 -16.52 -2.86 6.32
CA LEU A 192 -16.47 -3.91 5.31
C LEU A 192 -16.85 -5.23 5.98
N VAL A 193 -17.90 -5.86 5.49
CA VAL A 193 -18.40 -7.15 5.96
C VAL A 193 -18.13 -8.19 4.89
N GLU A 194 -17.44 -9.28 5.25
CA GLU A 194 -17.04 -10.33 4.31
C GLU A 194 -17.30 -11.72 4.90
N GLU A 195 -17.60 -12.72 4.07
CA GLU A 195 -17.57 -14.12 4.49
C GLU A 195 -16.17 -14.43 5.04
N PHE A 196 -16.11 -15.05 6.19
CA PHE A 196 -14.83 -15.46 6.78
C PHE A 196 -14.34 -16.74 6.09
N ILE A 197 -13.27 -16.62 5.32
CA ILE A 197 -12.67 -17.77 4.64
C ILE A 197 -11.81 -18.54 5.65
N GLU A 198 -12.25 -19.70 6.06
CA GLU A 198 -11.44 -20.62 6.86
C GLU A 198 -10.25 -21.14 6.04
N GLY A 199 -9.14 -21.44 6.74
CA GLY A 199 -7.95 -22.01 6.14
C GLY A 199 -6.67 -21.24 6.45
N ARG A 200 -5.65 -21.40 5.60
CA ARG A 200 -4.31 -20.85 5.81
C ARG A 200 -4.25 -19.38 5.38
N GLU A 201 -3.58 -18.57 6.15
CA GLU A 201 -3.30 -17.17 5.78
C GLU A 201 -1.90 -17.06 5.16
N ILE A 202 -1.84 -16.79 3.85
CA ILE A 202 -0.62 -16.87 3.04
C ILE A 202 -0.28 -15.49 2.48
N TYR A 203 1.00 -15.11 2.58
CA TYR A 203 1.55 -13.86 2.09
C TYR A 203 2.40 -14.09 0.84
N ALA A 204 2.05 -13.39 -0.24
CA ALA A 204 2.76 -13.40 -1.51
C ALA A 204 3.43 -12.04 -1.75
N SER A 205 4.72 -11.95 -1.47
CA SER A 205 5.54 -10.76 -1.72
C SER A 205 6.06 -10.77 -3.16
N ILE A 206 5.98 -9.63 -3.83
CA ILE A 206 6.29 -9.44 -5.25
C ILE A 206 7.29 -8.30 -5.40
N LEU A 207 8.33 -8.52 -6.19
CA LEU A 207 9.30 -7.50 -6.61
C LEU A 207 9.30 -7.41 -8.13
N GLU A 208 9.15 -6.22 -8.69
CA GLU A 208 9.32 -5.98 -10.13
C GLU A 208 10.75 -6.21 -10.58
N SER A 209 10.92 -6.38 -11.88
CA SER A 209 12.22 -6.49 -12.54
C SER A 209 12.39 -5.34 -13.54
N VAL A 210 13.60 -4.82 -13.65
CA VAL A 210 13.93 -3.79 -14.64
C VAL A 210 13.71 -4.29 -16.08
N ASP A 211 14.07 -5.55 -16.35
CA ASP A 211 14.15 -6.10 -17.70
C ASP A 211 13.35 -7.39 -17.89
N GLY A 212 12.46 -7.72 -16.94
CA GLY A 212 11.74 -9.00 -16.98
C GLY A 212 10.42 -8.98 -16.22
N GLU A 213 9.87 -10.17 -16.07
CA GLU A 213 8.65 -10.37 -15.30
C GLU A 213 8.90 -10.16 -13.79
N PRO A 214 7.89 -9.66 -13.05
CA PRO A 214 7.96 -9.59 -11.62
C PRO A 214 8.22 -10.95 -10.97
N THR A 215 9.03 -10.95 -9.91
CA THR A 215 9.34 -12.16 -9.14
C THR A 215 8.41 -12.26 -7.94
N VAL A 216 7.73 -13.39 -7.79
CA VAL A 216 7.02 -13.75 -6.57
C VAL A 216 8.00 -14.50 -5.67
N PHE A 217 8.22 -13.98 -4.46
CA PHE A 217 9.11 -14.60 -3.49
C PHE A 217 8.50 -15.87 -2.87
N PRO A 218 9.29 -16.70 -2.18
CA PRO A 218 8.76 -17.81 -1.41
C PRO A 218 7.66 -17.34 -0.45
N PHE A 219 6.55 -18.05 -0.43
CA PHE A 219 5.41 -17.71 0.40
C PHE A 219 5.74 -17.89 1.90
N PHE A 220 5.19 -16.99 2.68
CA PHE A 220 5.08 -17.12 4.11
C PHE A 220 3.61 -17.25 4.48
N GLU A 221 3.35 -17.85 5.64
CA GLU A 221 2.01 -17.98 6.19
C GLU A 221 2.04 -17.69 7.68
N ILE A 222 0.88 -17.47 8.24
CA ILE A 222 0.73 -17.39 9.69
C ILE A 222 0.39 -18.76 10.24
N ASP A 223 1.24 -19.25 11.14
CA ASP A 223 0.98 -20.42 11.95
C ASP A 223 0.13 -20.04 13.15
N PHE A 224 -1.07 -20.58 13.20
CA PHE A 224 -2.03 -20.40 14.29
C PHE A 224 -2.08 -21.60 15.23
N SER A 225 -1.11 -22.52 15.20
CA SER A 225 -1.15 -23.75 15.98
C SER A 225 -1.18 -23.51 17.49
N ASP A 226 -0.63 -22.38 17.96
CA ASP A 226 -0.64 -21.99 19.36
C ASP A 226 -1.82 -21.05 19.72
N MET A 227 -2.73 -20.76 18.75
CA MET A 227 -3.94 -19.98 19.01
C MET A 227 -4.94 -20.84 19.79
N PRO A 228 -5.51 -20.34 20.92
CA PRO A 228 -6.54 -21.06 21.63
C PRO A 228 -7.77 -21.36 20.75
N SER A 229 -8.38 -22.52 20.93
CA SER A 229 -9.49 -22.99 20.08
C SER A 229 -10.79 -22.16 20.19
N ASP A 230 -10.90 -21.32 21.23
CA ASP A 230 -11.97 -20.34 21.39
C ASP A 230 -11.74 -19.01 20.70
N ARG A 231 -10.61 -18.87 20.04
CA ARG A 231 -10.22 -17.67 19.27
C ARG A 231 -10.21 -17.97 17.77
N PRO A 232 -10.63 -17.01 16.93
CA PRO A 232 -10.53 -17.19 15.50
C PRO A 232 -9.06 -17.09 15.03
N ASN A 233 -8.71 -17.87 14.02
CA ASN A 233 -7.40 -17.82 13.36
C ASN A 233 -7.31 -16.59 12.47
N ILE A 234 -7.05 -15.42 13.04
CA ILE A 234 -6.87 -14.14 12.37
C ILE A 234 -5.66 -13.39 12.91
N VAL A 235 -5.06 -12.54 12.10
CA VAL A 235 -4.05 -11.56 12.56
C VAL A 235 -4.78 -10.32 13.05
N SER A 236 -5.09 -10.28 14.34
CA SER A 236 -5.70 -9.13 15.00
C SER A 236 -4.69 -8.02 15.25
N PHE A 237 -5.17 -6.85 15.70
CA PHE A 237 -4.30 -5.78 16.16
C PHE A 237 -3.39 -6.24 17.30
N GLU A 238 -3.97 -6.90 18.30
CA GLU A 238 -3.20 -7.48 19.41
C GLU A 238 -2.19 -8.52 18.93
N GLY A 239 -2.57 -9.34 17.94
CA GLY A 239 -1.70 -10.36 17.34
C GLY A 239 -0.52 -9.78 16.55
N LYS A 240 -0.56 -8.50 16.19
CA LYS A 240 0.50 -7.83 15.44
C LYS A 240 1.38 -6.91 16.33
N TRP A 241 0.77 -6.24 17.32
CA TRP A 241 1.39 -5.12 18.01
C TRP A 241 1.57 -5.30 19.53
N VAL A 242 0.86 -6.24 20.16
CA VAL A 242 0.89 -6.43 21.61
C VAL A 242 1.63 -7.71 21.96
N GLU A 243 2.95 -7.63 22.10
CA GLU A 243 3.88 -8.76 22.26
C GLU A 243 3.52 -9.75 23.38
N ASP A 244 2.88 -9.27 24.45
CA ASP A 244 2.48 -10.10 25.59
C ASP A 244 1.09 -10.75 25.42
N SER A 245 0.35 -10.38 24.38
CA SER A 245 -0.99 -10.94 24.15
C SER A 245 -0.94 -12.42 23.74
N ILE A 246 -2.05 -13.11 23.98
CA ILE A 246 -2.23 -14.49 23.54
C ILE A 246 -2.26 -14.54 22.01
N GLU A 247 -2.87 -13.54 21.40
CA GLU A 247 -2.97 -13.38 19.95
C GLU A 247 -1.59 -13.23 19.31
N TYR A 248 -0.68 -12.44 19.90
CA TYR A 248 0.67 -12.29 19.38
C TYR A 248 1.47 -13.60 19.43
N LYS A 249 1.37 -14.31 20.55
CA LYS A 249 2.03 -15.61 20.73
C LYS A 249 1.43 -16.69 19.84
N GLY A 250 0.14 -16.57 19.52
CA GLY A 250 -0.60 -17.47 18.64
C GLY A 250 -0.52 -17.14 17.15
N THR A 251 0.19 -16.05 16.74
CA THR A 251 0.35 -15.66 15.33
C THR A 251 1.82 -15.60 14.96
N ARG A 252 2.34 -16.69 14.40
CA ARG A 252 3.76 -16.77 14.03
C ARG A 252 3.94 -16.81 12.52
N PRO A 253 4.69 -15.88 11.92
CA PRO A 253 5.01 -15.96 10.50
C PRO A 253 6.03 -17.07 10.26
N VAL A 254 5.65 -18.08 9.48
CA VAL A 254 6.49 -19.23 9.11
C VAL A 254 6.58 -19.36 7.59
N ARG A 255 7.59 -20.09 7.12
CA ARG A 255 7.67 -20.42 5.69
C ARG A 255 6.52 -21.33 5.30
N CYS A 256 5.81 -20.98 4.23
CA CYS A 256 4.68 -21.76 3.76
C CYS A 256 5.16 -23.07 3.12
N GLU A 257 4.85 -24.19 3.75
CA GLU A 257 5.24 -25.53 3.30
C GLU A 257 4.02 -26.38 2.92
N GLY A 258 4.25 -27.56 2.30
CA GLY A 258 3.20 -28.54 2.00
C GLY A 258 2.24 -28.15 0.87
N LEU A 259 2.50 -27.06 0.10
CA LEU A 259 1.75 -26.76 -1.10
C LEU A 259 2.24 -27.59 -2.28
N SER A 260 1.32 -28.12 -3.09
CA SER A 260 1.68 -28.74 -4.37
C SER A 260 2.26 -27.72 -5.35
N THR A 261 2.97 -28.19 -6.37
CA THR A 261 3.54 -27.31 -7.42
C THR A 261 2.45 -26.52 -8.13
N GLU A 262 1.31 -27.16 -8.43
CA GLU A 262 0.17 -26.56 -9.11
C GLU A 262 -0.47 -25.46 -8.24
N LEU A 263 -0.63 -25.71 -6.94
CA LEU A 263 -1.20 -24.75 -6.01
C LEU A 263 -0.27 -23.55 -5.80
N ARG A 264 1.05 -23.78 -5.71
CA ARG A 264 2.05 -22.70 -5.69
C ARG A 264 1.97 -21.83 -6.94
N ALA A 265 1.88 -22.45 -8.12
CA ALA A 265 1.74 -21.74 -9.39
C ALA A 265 0.42 -20.96 -9.47
N CYS A 266 -0.67 -21.53 -8.96
CA CYS A 266 -1.97 -20.88 -8.88
C CYS A 266 -1.90 -19.62 -8.00
N ILE A 267 -1.38 -19.73 -6.77
CA ILE A 267 -1.24 -18.59 -5.84
C ILE A 267 -0.34 -17.51 -6.45
N ALA A 268 0.80 -17.89 -7.03
CA ALA A 268 1.72 -16.93 -7.64
C ALA A 268 1.07 -16.17 -8.81
N LYS A 269 0.37 -16.88 -9.69
CA LYS A 269 -0.38 -16.26 -10.79
C LYS A 269 -1.47 -15.32 -10.29
N THR A 270 -2.23 -15.74 -9.27
CA THR A 270 -3.29 -14.93 -8.67
C THR A 270 -2.71 -13.67 -8.02
N ALA A 271 -1.57 -13.79 -7.34
CA ALA A 271 -0.86 -12.66 -6.74
C ALA A 271 -0.37 -11.65 -7.79
N LEU A 272 0.22 -12.13 -8.90
CA LEU A 272 0.64 -11.26 -10.01
C LEU A 272 -0.54 -10.58 -10.70
N ASN A 273 -1.67 -11.28 -10.85
CA ASN A 273 -2.88 -10.68 -11.39
C ASN A 273 -3.42 -9.58 -10.46
N ALA A 274 -3.46 -9.82 -9.16
CA ALA A 274 -3.87 -8.83 -8.17
C ALA A 274 -2.95 -7.59 -8.16
N PHE A 275 -1.64 -7.82 -8.16
CA PHE A 275 -0.63 -6.77 -8.21
C PHE A 275 -0.82 -5.84 -9.43
N ARG A 276 -1.00 -6.43 -10.60
CA ARG A 276 -1.23 -5.69 -11.86
C ARG A 276 -2.59 -5.00 -11.89
N ALA A 277 -3.65 -5.66 -11.43
CA ALA A 277 -5.01 -5.13 -11.46
C ALA A 277 -5.18 -3.89 -10.58
N VAL A 278 -4.53 -3.85 -9.42
CA VAL A 278 -4.55 -2.69 -8.52
C VAL A 278 -3.55 -1.60 -8.96
N GLY A 279 -2.68 -1.91 -9.90
CA GLY A 279 -1.67 -0.97 -10.40
C GLY A 279 -0.52 -0.74 -9.42
N LEU A 280 -0.14 -1.77 -8.67
CA LEU A 280 1.05 -1.73 -7.84
C LEU A 280 2.31 -1.62 -8.70
N ARG A 281 3.36 -1.10 -8.11
CA ARG A 281 4.62 -0.81 -8.80
C ARG A 281 5.81 -1.05 -7.88
N ASP A 282 6.93 -1.44 -8.46
CA ASP A 282 8.20 -1.76 -7.84
C ASP A 282 8.10 -2.98 -6.92
N TYR A 283 7.31 -2.92 -5.87
CA TYR A 283 7.11 -4.00 -4.90
C TYR A 283 5.72 -3.94 -4.27
N GLY A 284 5.30 -5.04 -3.66
CA GLY A 284 4.05 -5.14 -2.95
C GLY A 284 3.80 -6.53 -2.38
N ARG A 285 2.78 -6.68 -1.55
CA ARG A 285 2.38 -7.95 -0.95
C ARG A 285 0.87 -8.15 -1.09
N ILE A 286 0.50 -9.33 -1.55
CA ILE A 286 -0.90 -9.75 -1.60
C ILE A 286 -1.11 -10.80 -0.51
N ASP A 287 -2.08 -10.56 0.35
CA ASP A 287 -2.41 -11.46 1.45
C ASP A 287 -3.64 -12.29 1.07
N PHE A 288 -3.55 -13.59 1.29
CA PHE A 288 -4.56 -14.57 0.89
C PHE A 288 -5.07 -15.38 2.08
N ARG A 289 -6.35 -15.77 2.00
CA ARG A 289 -6.89 -16.91 2.74
C ARG A 289 -7.02 -18.08 1.76
N LEU A 290 -6.21 -19.11 1.96
CA LEU A 290 -6.30 -20.35 1.18
C LEU A 290 -7.35 -21.26 1.81
N SER A 291 -8.48 -21.41 1.13
CA SER A 291 -9.57 -22.27 1.61
C SER A 291 -9.17 -23.76 1.61
N PRO A 292 -9.88 -24.64 2.36
CA PRO A 292 -9.66 -26.09 2.30
C PRO A 292 -9.82 -26.69 0.91
N ALA A 293 -10.58 -26.03 0.02
CA ALA A 293 -10.73 -26.41 -1.39
C ALA A 293 -9.55 -25.95 -2.27
N GLY A 294 -8.52 -25.31 -1.71
CA GLY A 294 -7.35 -24.85 -2.45
C GLY A 294 -7.58 -23.55 -3.25
N VAL A 295 -8.62 -22.78 -2.95
CA VAL A 295 -8.88 -21.49 -3.60
C VAL A 295 -8.21 -20.37 -2.81
N PRO A 296 -7.28 -19.59 -3.40
CA PRO A 296 -6.65 -18.45 -2.74
C PRO A 296 -7.51 -17.19 -2.87
N TYR A 297 -8.22 -16.84 -1.81
CA TYR A 297 -9.00 -15.60 -1.74
C TYR A 297 -8.11 -14.44 -1.31
N ALA A 298 -7.97 -13.41 -2.14
CA ALA A 298 -7.27 -12.19 -1.76
C ALA A 298 -8.07 -11.45 -0.67
N ILE A 299 -7.41 -11.16 0.46
CA ILE A 299 -8.02 -10.49 1.60
C ILE A 299 -7.46 -9.11 1.85
N ASP A 300 -6.23 -8.85 1.37
CA ASP A 300 -5.60 -7.53 1.42
C ASP A 300 -4.56 -7.35 0.32
N VAL A 301 -4.33 -6.08 -0.06
CA VAL A 301 -3.34 -5.68 -1.06
C VAL A 301 -2.49 -4.56 -0.47
N ASN A 302 -1.21 -4.82 -0.29
CA ASN A 302 -0.29 -3.94 0.41
C ASN A 302 0.72 -3.33 -0.58
N PRO A 303 0.54 -2.08 -1.04
CA PRO A 303 1.43 -1.40 -1.98
C PRO A 303 2.70 -0.86 -1.33
N ASN A 304 2.67 -0.63 -0.01
CA ASN A 304 3.77 -0.09 0.80
C ASN A 304 3.98 -1.01 2.00
N CYS A 305 4.71 -2.11 1.76
CA CYS A 305 4.95 -3.13 2.78
C CYS A 305 6.02 -2.66 3.75
N ASP A 306 5.92 -3.11 5.01
CA ASP A 306 7.00 -3.00 5.96
C ASP A 306 8.30 -3.63 5.40
N LEU A 307 9.31 -2.78 5.21
CA LEU A 307 10.63 -3.14 4.71
C LEU A 307 11.66 -3.35 5.83
N SER A 308 11.26 -3.37 7.10
CA SER A 308 12.22 -3.61 8.19
C SER A 308 12.98 -4.92 8.01
N ASP A 309 14.29 -4.91 8.29
CA ASP A 309 15.18 -6.04 8.02
C ASP A 309 14.84 -7.29 8.86
N LEU A 310 14.52 -7.08 10.13
CA LEU A 310 14.29 -8.17 11.08
C LEU A 310 12.81 -8.57 11.20
N ALA A 311 11.92 -7.59 11.31
CA ALA A 311 10.50 -7.80 11.58
C ALA A 311 9.66 -7.90 10.28
N GLY A 312 10.07 -7.21 9.22
CA GLY A 312 9.29 -7.08 7.99
C GLY A 312 9.02 -8.41 7.29
N GLY A 313 7.75 -8.69 7.08
CA GLY A 313 7.31 -9.89 6.36
C GLY A 313 7.81 -9.92 4.91
N TYR A 314 7.90 -8.76 4.28
CA TYR A 314 8.41 -8.61 2.92
C TYR A 314 9.92 -8.91 2.84
N SER A 315 10.72 -8.32 3.73
CA SER A 315 12.18 -8.55 3.81
C SER A 315 12.51 -10.00 4.13
N ARG A 316 11.70 -10.65 4.97
CA ARG A 316 11.81 -12.09 5.28
C ARG A 316 11.61 -12.96 4.03
N ALA A 317 10.61 -12.65 3.20
CA ALA A 317 10.37 -13.37 1.95
C ALA A 317 11.49 -13.15 0.93
N ALA A 318 12.04 -11.94 0.83
CA ALA A 318 13.19 -11.63 -0.01
C ALA A 318 14.45 -12.41 0.42
N LYS A 319 14.74 -12.49 1.72
CA LYS A 319 15.83 -13.33 2.26
C LYS A 319 15.64 -14.81 1.92
N ALA A 320 14.43 -15.32 2.02
CA ALA A 320 14.12 -16.71 1.66
C ALA A 320 14.26 -16.97 0.13
N ALA A 321 14.20 -15.92 -0.70
CA ALA A 321 14.53 -15.97 -2.12
C ALA A 321 16.03 -15.84 -2.41
N GLY A 322 16.88 -15.71 -1.39
CA GLY A 322 18.33 -15.55 -1.51
C GLY A 322 18.81 -14.11 -1.70
N LEU A 323 17.94 -13.12 -1.53
CA LEU A 323 18.31 -11.70 -1.56
C LEU A 323 18.73 -11.24 -0.15
N SER A 324 19.92 -10.68 -0.02
CA SER A 324 20.26 -9.93 1.17
C SER A 324 19.41 -8.65 1.27
N TYR A 325 19.25 -8.12 2.47
CA TYR A 325 18.52 -6.86 2.66
C TYR A 325 19.13 -5.71 1.84
N LYS A 326 20.46 -5.64 1.78
CA LYS A 326 21.17 -4.69 0.92
C LYS A 326 20.76 -4.81 -0.56
N GLU A 327 20.72 -6.03 -1.09
CA GLU A 327 20.34 -6.27 -2.49
C GLU A 327 18.88 -5.89 -2.75
N LEU A 328 17.99 -6.15 -1.80
CA LEU A 328 16.60 -5.75 -1.87
C LEU A 328 16.47 -4.23 -2.02
N ILE A 329 17.06 -3.46 -1.09
CA ILE A 329 17.03 -2.00 -1.12
C ILE A 329 17.61 -1.44 -2.42
N LEU A 330 18.73 -1.98 -2.88
CA LEU A 330 19.37 -1.55 -4.12
C LEU A 330 18.51 -1.85 -5.36
N ARG A 331 17.81 -2.99 -5.41
CA ARG A 331 16.88 -3.31 -6.50
C ARG A 331 15.71 -2.35 -6.53
N ILE A 332 15.10 -2.03 -5.39
CA ILE A 332 13.99 -1.07 -5.29
C ILE A 332 14.42 0.31 -5.80
N VAL A 333 15.58 0.82 -5.40
CA VAL A 333 16.11 2.10 -5.90
C VAL A 333 16.38 2.04 -7.40
N THR A 334 16.95 0.93 -7.89
CA THR A 334 17.26 0.75 -9.32
C THR A 334 16.00 0.80 -10.19
N LEU A 335 14.90 0.20 -9.72
CA LEU A 335 13.60 0.27 -10.40
C LEU A 335 13.15 1.73 -10.60
N ALA A 336 13.20 2.53 -9.55
CA ALA A 336 12.79 3.94 -9.59
C ALA A 336 13.67 4.77 -10.55
N LEU A 337 15.00 4.62 -10.47
CA LEU A 337 15.95 5.33 -11.33
C LEU A 337 15.75 4.95 -12.81
N THR A 338 15.67 3.65 -13.11
CA THR A 338 15.50 3.16 -14.49
C THR A 338 14.17 3.59 -15.10
N ARG A 339 13.11 3.57 -14.33
CA ARG A 339 11.79 4.02 -14.78
C ARG A 339 11.81 5.48 -15.18
N HIS A 340 12.45 6.34 -14.38
CA HIS A 340 12.56 7.77 -14.66
C HIS A 340 13.40 8.05 -15.90
N GLU A 341 14.51 7.35 -16.07
CA GLU A 341 15.35 7.45 -17.29
C GLU A 341 14.58 7.05 -18.55
N ARG A 342 13.82 5.94 -18.50
CA ARG A 342 12.99 5.49 -19.63
C ARG A 342 11.89 6.50 -19.97
N ALA A 343 11.19 7.04 -18.98
CA ALA A 343 10.18 8.07 -19.20
C ALA A 343 10.75 9.34 -19.82
N SER A 344 11.91 9.79 -19.35
CA SER A 344 12.63 10.95 -19.90
C SER A 344 13.08 10.70 -21.34
N THR A 345 13.53 9.49 -21.67
CA THR A 345 13.96 9.12 -23.02
C THR A 345 12.79 9.10 -24.01
N ILE A 346 11.64 8.58 -23.60
CA ILE A 346 10.42 8.57 -24.41
C ILE A 346 9.93 10.00 -24.69
N ALA A 347 9.93 10.87 -23.66
CA ALA A 347 9.53 12.26 -23.81
C ALA A 347 10.43 13.08 -24.77
N LEU A 348 11.69 12.69 -24.91
CA LEU A 348 12.66 13.33 -25.81
C LEU A 348 12.64 12.75 -27.24
N HIS A 349 11.89 11.67 -27.51
CA HIS A 349 11.84 11.07 -28.83
C HIS A 349 10.93 11.90 -29.77
N PRO A 350 11.44 12.39 -30.93
CA PRO A 350 10.66 13.26 -31.83
C PRO A 350 9.33 12.67 -32.31
N ALA A 351 9.20 11.34 -32.38
CA ALA A 351 7.99 10.66 -32.78
C ALA A 351 6.84 10.81 -31.72
N ALA A 352 7.15 11.02 -30.44
CA ALA A 352 6.14 11.26 -29.41
C ALA A 352 5.53 12.67 -29.53
N ALA A 353 6.27 13.64 -30.01
CA ALA A 353 5.78 14.99 -30.30
C ALA A 353 4.87 15.03 -31.56
N ALA A 354 5.07 14.11 -32.51
CA ALA A 354 4.29 14.05 -33.74
C ALA A 354 2.91 13.43 -33.58
N VAL A 355 2.71 12.53 -32.58
CA VAL A 355 1.40 11.89 -32.30
C VAL A 355 0.39 12.89 -31.71
N SER A 356 0.84 13.97 -31.07
CA SER A 356 -0.08 15.00 -30.54
C SER A 356 -0.60 15.97 -31.63
N ALA A 357 0.00 15.97 -32.82
CA ALA A 357 -0.38 16.89 -33.89
C ALA A 357 -1.38 16.34 -34.90
N ASP A 358 -1.59 15.02 -34.95
CA ASP A 358 -2.38 14.35 -36.00
C ASP A 358 -3.57 13.52 -35.46
N VAL A 359 -4.28 13.98 -34.43
CA VAL A 359 -5.59 13.41 -34.09
C VAL A 359 -6.69 14.32 -34.65
N PRO A 360 -7.33 13.99 -35.80
CA PRO A 360 -8.46 14.74 -36.30
C PRO A 360 -9.64 14.53 -35.35
N GLY A 361 -10.03 15.55 -34.60
CA GLY A 361 -11.25 15.54 -33.80
C GLY A 361 -11.12 15.91 -32.33
N ALA A 362 -9.97 16.36 -31.85
CA ALA A 362 -9.89 16.96 -30.51
C ALA A 362 -10.51 18.36 -30.54
N VAL A 363 -11.79 18.47 -30.16
CA VAL A 363 -12.42 19.76 -29.89
C VAL A 363 -11.79 20.34 -28.63
N ILE A 364 -10.85 21.23 -28.83
CA ILE A 364 -10.33 22.07 -27.74
C ILE A 364 -11.42 23.10 -27.45
N LEU A 365 -12.14 22.94 -26.35
CA LEU A 365 -12.98 23.99 -25.79
C LEU A 365 -12.07 25.11 -25.27
N GLN A 366 -11.69 26.04 -26.16
CA GLN A 366 -11.17 27.33 -25.74
C GLN A 366 -12.36 28.12 -25.15
N ARG A 367 -12.39 28.27 -23.84
CA ARG A 367 -13.21 29.29 -23.20
C ARG A 367 -12.53 30.62 -23.47
N GLU A 368 -13.13 31.41 -24.38
CA GLU A 368 -12.86 32.84 -24.48
C GLU A 368 -13.33 33.50 -23.18
N VAL A 369 -12.36 34.01 -22.43
CA VAL A 369 -12.65 34.94 -21.32
C VAL A 369 -12.84 36.30 -21.95
N GLU A 370 -14.07 36.67 -22.27
CA GLU A 370 -14.43 38.05 -22.62
C GLU A 370 -14.25 38.93 -21.37
N ALA A 371 -13.23 39.77 -21.42
CA ALA A 371 -13.03 40.84 -20.47
C ALA A 371 -14.13 41.91 -20.71
N SER A 372 -15.15 41.95 -19.85
CA SER A 372 -16.12 43.07 -19.79
C SER A 372 -15.44 44.27 -19.15
N ALA A 373 -15.04 45.23 -19.99
CA ALA A 373 -14.67 46.56 -19.54
C ALA A 373 -15.93 47.35 -19.06
N PRO A 374 -15.84 48.12 -17.97
CA PRO A 374 -16.97 48.93 -17.53
C PRO A 374 -17.16 50.13 -18.44
N ARG A 375 -18.34 50.24 -19.08
CA ARG A 375 -18.76 51.47 -19.77
C ARG A 375 -19.11 52.52 -18.72
N GLY A 376 -18.32 53.60 -18.71
CA GLY A 376 -18.65 54.82 -18.03
C GLY A 376 -19.92 55.45 -18.62
N GLY A 377 -20.91 55.69 -17.77
CA GLY A 377 -22.08 56.51 -18.09
C GLY A 377 -21.84 57.92 -17.56
N ALA A 378 -21.71 58.87 -18.48
CA ALA A 378 -21.83 60.30 -18.15
C ALA A 378 -23.28 60.74 -18.34
N GLY A 379 -23.77 61.36 -17.40
CA GLY A 379 -24.48 62.59 -17.18
C GLY A 379 -25.77 62.93 -17.94
N SER A 380 -26.51 63.60 -17.23
CA SER A 380 -27.45 64.72 -17.49
C SER A 380 -28.96 64.40 -17.42
N ALA A 381 -29.50 65.07 -16.53
CA ALA A 381 -30.72 65.81 -16.25
C ALA A 381 -31.50 65.25 -15.09
#